data_78782bc77a7c078ed9eda4e7150c1f27
#
_entry.id   78782bc77a7c078ed9eda4e7150c1f27
#
_cell.length_a   1.000
_cell.length_b   1.000
_cell.length_c   1.000
_cell.angle_alpha   90.00
_cell.angle_beta   90.00
_cell.angle_gamma   90.00
#
_symmetry.space_group_name_H-M   'P 1'
#
loop_
_entity.id
_entity.type
_entity.pdbx_description
1 polymer ?
#
loop_
_entity_poly.entity_id
_entity_poly.type
_entity_poly.pdbx_seq_one_letter_code
_entity_poly.pdbx_strand_id
1 'polypeptide(L)'
;MVPAIIYGNEEDSKNIKLKLNELTKASENELFYTQVLKIILEGNEEKVVLKELQREPVKGKFLHADFQRVSRKTKLKVVVPFRFNGEEECEGVKTEGGVLAKAISEIEIACLAGDIPEAIEIDITNLMLNEAIRLSEITLPEGAEIPGFDEENDQMIVSVNPPRAEEEEPEILAEGEEGDVSEGEEASEDQDDANDCLLYTSPSPRDH
;
A
#
# COMPACT_ATOMS: atom_id res chain seq x y z
N MET A 1 -2.33 25.01 -0.63
CA MET A 1 -0.88 24.92 -0.90
C MET A 1 -0.32 23.80 -0.06
N VAL A 2 0.58 23.00 -0.63
CA VAL A 2 1.24 21.87 0.04
C VAL A 2 2.68 22.28 0.30
N PRO A 3 3.20 22.14 1.53
CA PRO A 3 4.60 22.34 1.81
C PRO A 3 5.41 21.21 1.14
N ALA A 4 6.60 21.56 0.65
CA ALA A 4 7.51 20.62 0.05
C ALA A 4 8.96 21.03 0.29
N ILE A 5 9.87 20.08 0.22
CA ILE A 5 11.29 20.30 0.38
C ILE A 5 12.04 19.77 -0.83
N ILE A 6 13.07 20.51 -1.26
CA ILE A 6 14.04 20.06 -2.27
C ILE A 6 15.39 19.96 -1.60
N TYR A 7 16.05 18.79 -1.69
CA TYR A 7 17.36 18.54 -1.10
C TYR A 7 18.24 17.68 -2.02
N GLY A 8 19.48 17.53 -1.66
CA GLY A 8 20.47 16.71 -2.40
C GLY A 8 21.39 17.50 -3.30
N ASN A 9 22.34 16.79 -3.94
CA ASN A 9 23.37 17.33 -4.84
C ASN A 9 24.32 18.33 -4.17
N GLU A 10 24.64 18.12 -2.88
CA GLU A 10 25.57 18.97 -2.10
C GLU A 10 25.14 20.45 -1.99
N GLU A 11 23.92 20.77 -2.37
CA GLU A 11 23.32 22.10 -2.21
C GLU A 11 22.40 22.14 -0.99
N ASP A 12 22.22 23.33 -0.43
CA ASP A 12 21.32 23.56 0.69
C ASP A 12 19.88 23.15 0.36
N SER A 13 19.17 22.62 1.36
CA SER A 13 17.76 22.28 1.22
C SER A 13 16.92 23.55 1.07
N LYS A 14 15.94 23.50 0.15
CA LYS A 14 15.01 24.60 -0.12
C LYS A 14 13.60 24.20 0.26
N ASN A 15 12.97 24.97 1.12
CA ASN A 15 11.56 24.82 1.46
C ASN A 15 10.72 25.56 0.42
N ILE A 16 9.79 24.86 -0.21
CA ILE A 16 8.91 25.39 -1.25
C ILE A 16 7.44 25.16 -0.91
N LYS A 17 6.55 25.85 -1.61
CA LYS A 17 5.10 25.65 -1.52
C LYS A 17 4.54 25.35 -2.89
N LEU A 18 3.91 24.20 -3.05
CA LEU A 18 3.28 23.78 -4.29
C LEU A 18 1.77 24.11 -4.26
N LYS A 19 1.22 24.37 -5.43
CA LYS A 19 -0.24 24.50 -5.57
C LYS A 19 -0.86 23.12 -5.56
N LEU A 20 -1.87 22.94 -4.70
CA LEU A 20 -2.57 21.67 -4.54
C LEU A 20 -3.07 21.12 -5.89
N ASN A 21 -3.70 22.00 -6.71
CA ASN A 21 -4.28 21.59 -8.01
C ASN A 21 -3.22 21.09 -9.02
N GLU A 22 -2.02 21.69 -9.03
CA GLU A 22 -0.93 21.26 -9.89
C GLU A 22 -0.38 19.92 -9.43
N LEU A 23 -0.21 19.76 -8.13
CA LEU A 23 0.26 18.50 -7.54
C LEU A 23 -0.74 17.35 -7.73
N THR A 24 -2.06 17.63 -7.60
CA THR A 24 -3.10 16.63 -7.83
C THR A 24 -3.07 16.14 -9.28
N LYS A 25 -3.04 17.06 -10.25
CA LYS A 25 -2.95 16.68 -11.67
C LYS A 25 -1.67 15.91 -12.00
N ALA A 26 -0.55 16.29 -11.40
CA ALA A 26 0.71 15.59 -11.61
C ALA A 26 0.66 14.17 -11.02
N SER A 27 0.06 14.01 -9.84
CA SER A 27 -0.03 12.72 -9.15
C SER A 27 -1.02 11.73 -9.78
N GLU A 28 -1.88 12.16 -10.70
CA GLU A 28 -2.74 11.28 -11.51
C GLU A 28 -1.94 10.51 -12.57
N ASN A 29 -0.75 11.01 -12.90
CA ASN A 29 0.14 10.34 -13.84
C ASN A 29 1.13 9.45 -13.06
N GLU A 30 1.15 8.16 -13.37
CA GLU A 30 2.09 7.18 -12.78
C GLU A 30 3.55 7.59 -12.99
N LEU A 31 3.85 8.22 -14.14
CA LEU A 31 5.18 8.72 -14.48
C LEU A 31 5.70 9.81 -13.52
N PHE A 32 4.81 10.46 -12.80
CA PHE A 32 5.20 11.48 -11.80
C PHE A 32 6.08 10.91 -10.69
N TYR A 33 5.92 9.65 -10.37
CA TYR A 33 6.65 8.97 -9.28
C TYR A 33 8.02 8.46 -9.73
N THR A 34 8.18 8.17 -11.02
CA THR A 34 9.37 7.51 -11.57
C THR A 34 10.23 8.41 -12.46
N GLN A 35 9.69 9.50 -12.98
CA GLN A 35 10.42 10.38 -13.90
C GLN A 35 11.16 11.52 -13.22
N VAL A 36 12.20 12.03 -13.92
CA VAL A 36 12.88 13.27 -13.55
C VAL A 36 12.00 14.46 -13.86
N LEU A 37 11.58 15.14 -12.82
CA LEU A 37 10.72 16.33 -12.90
C LEU A 37 11.57 17.60 -13.01
N LYS A 38 11.00 18.63 -13.63
CA LYS A 38 11.57 19.97 -13.64
C LYS A 38 10.72 20.87 -12.77
N ILE A 39 11.28 21.36 -11.68
CA ILE A 39 10.63 22.36 -10.82
C ILE A 39 11.18 23.74 -11.19
N ILE A 40 10.28 24.66 -11.51
CA ILE A 40 10.65 26.06 -11.84
C ILE A 40 10.41 26.91 -10.59
N LEU A 41 11.50 27.39 -10.00
CA LEU A 41 11.48 28.26 -8.83
C LEU A 41 12.08 29.62 -9.22
N GLU A 42 11.27 30.67 -9.13
CA GLU A 42 11.74 32.05 -9.40
C GLU A 42 12.51 32.23 -10.72
N GLY A 43 12.16 31.41 -11.73
CA GLY A 43 12.83 31.41 -13.04
C GLY A 43 14.02 30.47 -13.19
N ASN A 44 14.43 29.79 -12.12
CA ASN A 44 15.45 28.73 -12.16
C ASN A 44 14.81 27.35 -12.29
N GLU A 45 15.32 26.54 -13.21
CA GLU A 45 14.88 25.15 -13.38
C GLU A 45 15.76 24.22 -12.56
N GLU A 46 15.17 23.45 -11.64
CA GLU A 46 15.84 22.40 -10.89
C GLU A 46 15.30 21.03 -11.33
N LYS A 47 16.22 20.09 -11.62
CA LYS A 47 15.88 18.70 -11.94
C LYS A 47 15.81 17.90 -10.65
N VAL A 48 14.67 17.28 -10.42
CA VAL A 48 14.39 16.56 -9.19
C VAL A 48 13.64 15.25 -9.50
N VAL A 49 13.69 14.32 -8.57
CA VAL A 49 12.83 13.13 -8.53
C VAL A 49 11.99 13.20 -7.28
N LEU A 50 10.75 12.77 -7.34
CA LEU A 50 9.90 12.63 -6.18
C LEU A 50 10.43 11.48 -5.32
N LYS A 51 10.76 11.75 -4.06
CA LYS A 51 11.20 10.73 -3.11
C LYS A 51 10.06 10.22 -2.27
N GLU A 52 9.21 11.13 -1.79
CA GLU A 52 8.07 10.79 -0.96
C GLU A 52 6.92 11.78 -1.18
N LEU A 53 5.69 11.26 -1.18
CA LEU A 53 4.48 12.06 -1.25
C LEU A 53 3.52 11.62 -0.16
N GLN A 54 3.49 12.40 0.92
CA GLN A 54 2.63 12.11 2.07
C GLN A 54 1.19 12.52 1.80
N ARG A 55 0.26 11.60 2.06
CA ARG A 55 -1.18 11.82 1.94
C ARG A 55 -1.87 11.55 3.27
N GLU A 56 -2.89 12.32 3.57
CA GLU A 56 -3.78 12.07 4.70
C GLU A 56 -4.62 10.82 4.40
N PRO A 57 -4.60 9.76 5.24
CA PRO A 57 -5.27 8.49 4.93
C PRO A 57 -6.79 8.63 4.77
N VAL A 58 -7.42 9.53 5.55
CA VAL A 58 -8.89 9.67 5.58
C VAL A 58 -9.41 10.53 4.43
N LYS A 59 -8.78 11.66 4.17
CA LYS A 59 -9.25 12.65 3.18
C LYS A 59 -8.49 12.62 1.87
N GLY A 60 -7.39 11.84 1.77
CA GLY A 60 -6.54 11.76 0.60
C GLY A 60 -5.80 13.05 0.24
N LYS A 61 -5.79 14.06 1.13
CA LYS A 61 -5.12 15.34 0.89
C LYS A 61 -3.61 15.19 1.00
N PHE A 62 -2.87 15.87 0.14
CA PHE A 62 -1.42 15.93 0.23
C PHE A 62 -1.00 16.76 1.43
N LEU A 63 -0.13 16.18 2.27
CA LEU A 63 0.42 16.81 3.47
C LEU A 63 1.80 17.39 3.20
N HIS A 64 2.67 16.63 2.56
CA HIS A 64 4.05 17.00 2.26
C HIS A 64 4.54 16.30 0.99
N ALA A 65 5.52 16.91 0.31
CA ALA A 65 6.19 16.32 -0.83
C ALA A 65 7.71 16.53 -0.71
N ASP A 66 8.46 15.45 -0.84
CA ASP A 66 9.91 15.43 -0.76
C ASP A 66 10.51 15.21 -2.13
N PHE A 67 11.34 16.15 -2.56
CA PHE A 67 12.01 16.09 -3.85
C PHE A 67 13.52 16.00 -3.65
N GLN A 68 14.14 15.05 -4.34
CA GLN A 68 15.58 14.92 -4.36
C GLN A 68 16.14 15.47 -5.66
N ARG A 69 17.13 16.40 -5.56
CA ARG A 69 17.86 16.88 -6.74
C ARG A 69 18.65 15.76 -7.36
N VAL A 70 18.62 15.70 -8.67
CA VAL A 70 19.26 14.62 -9.41
C VAL A 70 20.31 15.14 -10.38
N SER A 71 21.43 14.44 -10.41
CA SER A 71 22.48 14.57 -11.39
C SER A 71 22.57 13.29 -12.22
N ARG A 72 23.01 13.37 -13.46
CA ARG A 72 23.10 12.20 -14.36
C ARG A 72 23.94 11.04 -13.83
N LYS A 73 24.83 11.31 -12.88
CA LYS A 73 25.79 10.33 -12.32
C LYS A 73 25.42 9.83 -10.93
N THR A 74 24.33 10.36 -10.35
CA THR A 74 23.94 10.00 -8.98
C THR A 74 23.08 8.74 -9.02
N LYS A 75 23.44 7.71 -8.25
CA LYS A 75 22.57 6.57 -7.98
C LYS A 75 21.45 7.03 -7.07
N LEU A 76 20.25 6.73 -7.46
CA LEU A 76 19.02 7.10 -6.75
C LEU A 76 18.26 5.83 -6.37
N LYS A 77 17.62 5.89 -5.23
CA LYS A 77 16.63 4.89 -4.82
C LYS A 77 15.24 5.41 -5.16
N VAL A 78 14.58 4.76 -6.08
CA VAL A 78 13.25 5.13 -6.57
C VAL A 78 12.30 3.97 -6.39
N VAL A 79 11.06 4.25 -6.01
CA VAL A 79 9.99 3.26 -5.94
C VAL A 79 9.35 3.15 -7.31
N VAL A 80 9.32 1.96 -7.87
CA VAL A 80 8.78 1.67 -9.21
C VAL A 80 7.64 0.67 -9.08
N PRO A 81 6.48 0.95 -9.72
CA PRO A 81 5.34 0.05 -9.68
C PRO A 81 5.56 -1.17 -10.59
N PHE A 82 4.95 -2.28 -10.23
CA PHE A 82 4.82 -3.45 -11.09
C PHE A 82 3.63 -3.31 -12.02
N ARG A 83 3.81 -3.62 -13.28
CA ARG A 83 2.73 -3.75 -14.27
C ARG A 83 2.56 -5.22 -14.62
N PHE A 84 1.43 -5.78 -14.23
CA PHE A 84 1.09 -7.17 -14.50
C PHE A 84 0.40 -7.26 -15.86
N ASN A 85 1.02 -7.99 -16.78
CA ASN A 85 0.47 -8.24 -18.10
C ASN A 85 -0.20 -9.62 -18.14
N GLY A 86 -1.38 -9.72 -18.79
CA GLY A 86 -2.09 -10.99 -18.95
C GLY A 86 -2.98 -11.41 -17.78
N GLU A 87 -3.42 -10.49 -16.91
CA GLU A 87 -4.30 -10.81 -15.77
C GLU A 87 -5.59 -11.53 -16.20
N GLU A 88 -6.21 -11.08 -17.29
CA GLU A 88 -7.45 -11.68 -17.83
C GLU A 88 -7.21 -13.01 -18.56
N GLU A 89 -5.98 -13.26 -18.99
CA GLU A 89 -5.59 -14.44 -19.76
C GLU A 89 -4.88 -15.50 -18.91
N CYS A 90 -4.63 -15.20 -17.63
CA CYS A 90 -3.97 -16.10 -16.70
C CYS A 90 -4.68 -17.45 -16.62
N GLU A 91 -3.96 -18.53 -16.90
CA GLU A 91 -4.51 -19.90 -16.94
C GLU A 91 -5.05 -20.32 -15.58
N GLY A 92 -4.37 -20.01 -14.50
CA GLY A 92 -4.79 -20.32 -13.13
C GLY A 92 -6.08 -19.61 -12.71
N VAL A 93 -6.34 -18.39 -13.21
CA VAL A 93 -7.56 -17.66 -12.94
C VAL A 93 -8.72 -18.13 -13.84
N LYS A 94 -8.46 -18.26 -15.15
CA LYS A 94 -9.50 -18.52 -16.17
C LYS A 94 -9.95 -19.97 -16.21
N THR A 95 -9.01 -20.90 -16.07
CA THR A 95 -9.25 -22.33 -16.22
C THR A 95 -9.57 -23.00 -14.87
N GLU A 96 -8.88 -22.58 -13.82
CA GLU A 96 -8.94 -23.22 -12.51
C GLU A 96 -9.74 -22.39 -11.48
N GLY A 97 -10.21 -21.20 -11.87
CA GLY A 97 -11.02 -20.34 -11.02
C GLY A 97 -10.23 -19.74 -9.84
N GLY A 98 -8.91 -19.69 -9.92
CA GLY A 98 -8.07 -19.11 -8.89
C GLY A 98 -8.25 -17.59 -8.74
N VAL A 99 -7.84 -17.07 -7.59
CA VAL A 99 -7.84 -15.63 -7.31
C VAL A 99 -6.38 -15.15 -7.32
N LEU A 100 -6.12 -14.09 -8.11
CA LEU A 100 -4.82 -13.47 -8.19
C LEU A 100 -4.59 -12.62 -6.91
N ALA A 101 -3.58 -12.99 -6.13
CA ALA A 101 -3.15 -12.24 -4.96
C ALA A 101 -1.85 -11.49 -5.29
N LYS A 102 -1.91 -10.17 -5.34
CA LYS A 102 -0.76 -9.27 -5.49
C LYS A 102 -0.25 -8.93 -4.10
N ALA A 103 0.88 -9.53 -3.70
CA ALA A 103 1.48 -9.28 -2.39
C ALA A 103 2.25 -7.95 -2.36
N ILE A 104 2.92 -7.62 -3.46
CA ILE A 104 3.72 -6.41 -3.63
C ILE A 104 3.30 -5.74 -4.93
N SER A 105 2.97 -4.45 -4.89
CA SER A 105 2.59 -3.64 -6.06
C SER A 105 3.70 -2.71 -6.53
N GLU A 106 4.71 -2.46 -5.71
CA GLU A 106 5.81 -1.54 -5.99
C GLU A 106 7.09 -2.01 -5.31
N ILE A 107 8.24 -1.65 -5.87
CA ILE A 107 9.55 -2.02 -5.35
C ILE A 107 10.52 -0.84 -5.38
N GLU A 108 11.39 -0.74 -4.35
CA GLU A 108 12.48 0.22 -4.35
C GLU A 108 13.67 -0.34 -5.16
N ILE A 109 14.08 0.38 -6.20
CA ILE A 109 15.27 0.06 -6.99
C ILE A 109 16.29 1.17 -6.91
N ALA A 110 17.57 0.82 -6.98
CA ALA A 110 18.68 1.74 -7.10
C ALA A 110 19.14 1.80 -8.55
N CYS A 111 19.01 2.95 -9.20
CA CYS A 111 19.41 3.15 -10.59
C CYS A 111 19.99 4.55 -10.82
N LEU A 112 20.55 4.78 -12.00
CA LEU A 112 20.98 6.12 -12.41
C LEU A 112 19.75 6.93 -12.86
N ALA A 113 19.80 8.25 -12.67
CA ALA A 113 18.72 9.17 -13.01
C ALA A 113 18.30 9.15 -14.51
N GLY A 114 19.15 8.61 -15.40
CA GLY A 114 18.85 8.45 -16.82
C GLY A 114 18.18 7.14 -17.19
N ASP A 115 18.25 6.14 -16.30
CA ASP A 115 17.87 4.75 -16.58
C ASP A 115 16.72 4.29 -15.65
N ILE A 116 15.95 5.25 -15.13
CA ILE A 116 14.78 4.96 -14.28
C ILE A 116 13.68 4.37 -15.17
N PRO A 117 13.23 3.12 -14.94
CA PRO A 117 12.11 2.55 -15.67
C PRO A 117 10.77 3.15 -15.22
N GLU A 118 9.80 3.24 -16.11
CA GLU A 118 8.45 3.72 -15.77
C GLU A 118 7.67 2.72 -14.93
N ALA A 119 7.80 1.43 -15.25
CA ALA A 119 7.23 0.31 -14.54
C ALA A 119 8.08 -0.94 -14.82
N ILE A 120 7.98 -1.94 -13.96
CA ILE A 120 8.55 -3.27 -14.20
C ILE A 120 7.41 -4.17 -14.67
N GLU A 121 7.53 -4.67 -15.90
CA GLU A 121 6.52 -5.54 -16.51
C GLU A 121 6.73 -6.99 -16.07
N ILE A 122 5.67 -7.62 -15.60
CA ILE A 122 5.62 -9.02 -15.19
C ILE A 122 4.53 -9.71 -16.00
N ASP A 123 4.90 -10.74 -16.76
CA ASP A 123 3.93 -11.56 -17.49
C ASP A 123 3.43 -12.70 -16.61
N ILE A 124 2.12 -12.70 -16.36
CA ILE A 124 1.44 -13.69 -15.53
C ILE A 124 0.51 -14.61 -16.32
N THR A 125 0.57 -14.56 -17.67
CA THR A 125 -0.32 -15.32 -18.56
C THR A 125 -0.28 -16.83 -18.28
N ASN A 126 0.92 -17.37 -18.07
CA ASN A 126 1.16 -18.81 -17.90
C ASN A 126 1.14 -19.28 -16.43
N LEU A 127 0.74 -18.42 -15.50
CA LEU A 127 0.77 -18.75 -14.07
C LEU A 127 -0.38 -19.69 -13.71
N MET A 128 -0.06 -20.84 -13.11
CA MET A 128 -1.01 -21.88 -12.70
C MET A 128 -1.46 -21.68 -11.26
N LEU A 129 -2.46 -22.48 -10.84
CA LEU A 129 -2.96 -22.48 -9.46
C LEU A 129 -1.86 -22.92 -8.48
N ASN A 130 -1.74 -22.22 -7.34
CA ASN A 130 -0.69 -22.37 -6.34
C ASN A 130 0.73 -22.02 -6.81
N GLU A 131 0.88 -21.40 -7.96
CA GLU A 131 2.16 -20.84 -8.38
C GLU A 131 2.28 -19.39 -7.94
N ALA A 132 3.53 -18.97 -7.75
CA ALA A 132 3.86 -17.62 -7.35
C ALA A 132 5.12 -17.17 -8.08
N ILE A 133 5.14 -15.91 -8.51
CA ILE A 133 6.33 -15.26 -9.05
C ILE A 133 7.05 -14.56 -7.91
N ARG A 134 8.36 -14.79 -7.83
CA ARG A 134 9.25 -14.23 -6.83
C ARG A 134 10.10 -13.12 -7.40
N LEU A 135 10.71 -12.36 -6.49
CA LEU A 135 11.56 -11.23 -6.84
C LEU A 135 12.81 -11.66 -7.65
N SER A 136 13.33 -12.88 -7.42
CA SER A 136 14.45 -13.47 -8.15
C SER A 136 14.16 -13.77 -9.63
N GLU A 137 12.89 -13.97 -9.98
CA GLU A 137 12.45 -14.35 -11.34
C GLU A 137 12.24 -13.16 -12.27
N ILE A 138 12.29 -11.94 -11.72
CA ILE A 138 12.01 -10.73 -12.49
C ILE A 138 13.23 -10.30 -13.29
N THR A 139 12.99 -9.93 -14.53
CA THR A 139 13.98 -9.28 -15.37
C THR A 139 14.06 -7.79 -15.02
N LEU A 140 15.13 -7.41 -14.35
CA LEU A 140 15.40 -6.00 -14.07
C LEU A 140 15.95 -5.29 -15.32
N PRO A 141 15.63 -4.00 -15.52
CA PRO A 141 16.22 -3.20 -16.59
C PRO A 141 17.73 -3.00 -16.35
N GLU A 142 18.45 -2.68 -17.43
CA GLU A 142 19.90 -2.46 -17.37
C GLU A 142 20.27 -1.35 -16.38
N GLY A 143 21.17 -1.66 -15.46
CA GLY A 143 21.66 -0.69 -14.46
C GLY A 143 20.78 -0.49 -13.23
N ALA A 144 19.70 -1.26 -13.05
CA ALA A 144 18.90 -1.28 -11.85
C ALA A 144 19.37 -2.38 -10.89
N GLU A 145 19.53 -2.03 -9.62
CA GLU A 145 19.88 -2.94 -8.54
C GLU A 145 18.77 -2.85 -7.46
N ILE A 146 18.40 -3.96 -6.86
CA ILE A 146 17.46 -3.96 -5.72
C ILE A 146 18.27 -3.80 -4.44
N PRO A 147 18.15 -2.70 -3.71
CA PRO A 147 18.88 -2.52 -2.47
C PRO A 147 18.34 -3.47 -1.40
N GLY A 148 19.23 -4.29 -0.83
CA GLY A 148 18.84 -5.24 0.23
C GLY A 148 18.16 -6.51 -0.26
N PHE A 149 18.31 -6.84 -1.53
CA PHE A 149 17.91 -8.15 -2.04
C PHE A 149 18.88 -9.21 -1.50
N ASP A 150 18.32 -10.15 -0.75
CA ASP A 150 19.00 -11.35 -0.26
C ASP A 150 18.29 -12.58 -0.82
N GLU A 151 19.02 -13.51 -1.41
CA GLU A 151 18.46 -14.77 -1.94
C GLU A 151 17.78 -15.62 -0.85
N GLU A 152 18.14 -15.41 0.41
CA GLU A 152 17.51 -16.10 1.55
C GLU A 152 16.14 -15.51 1.91
N ASN A 153 15.88 -14.26 1.53
CA ASN A 153 14.63 -13.53 1.80
C ASN A 153 13.93 -13.11 0.50
N ASP A 154 13.74 -14.08 -0.40
CA ASP A 154 13.10 -13.87 -1.68
C ASP A 154 11.59 -13.66 -1.52
N GLN A 155 11.16 -12.42 -1.71
CA GLN A 155 9.77 -12.02 -1.50
C GLN A 155 8.90 -12.41 -2.69
N MET A 156 7.72 -12.95 -2.38
CA MET A 156 6.69 -13.26 -3.35
C MET A 156 5.98 -11.97 -3.78
N ILE A 157 5.81 -11.79 -5.10
CA ILE A 157 5.18 -10.60 -5.68
C ILE A 157 3.73 -10.87 -6.00
N VAL A 158 3.48 -11.96 -6.70
CA VAL A 158 2.14 -12.35 -7.13
C VAL A 158 1.98 -13.86 -6.99
N SER A 159 0.79 -14.30 -6.61
CA SER A 159 0.42 -15.71 -6.56
C SER A 159 -1.02 -15.91 -7.01
N VAL A 160 -1.31 -17.10 -7.52
CA VAL A 160 -2.66 -17.54 -7.82
C VAL A 160 -3.09 -18.54 -6.74
N ASN A 161 -4.06 -18.15 -5.93
CA ASN A 161 -4.58 -18.99 -4.86
C ASN A 161 -5.96 -19.52 -5.23
N PRO A 162 -6.34 -20.73 -4.75
CA PRO A 162 -7.72 -21.20 -4.90
C PRO A 162 -8.68 -20.26 -4.17
N PRO A 163 -9.88 -20.04 -4.72
CA PRO A 163 -10.88 -19.24 -4.02
C PRO A 163 -11.14 -19.89 -2.66
N ARG A 164 -11.14 -19.07 -1.62
CA ARG A 164 -11.52 -19.53 -0.28
C ARG A 164 -12.96 -19.97 -0.35
N ALA A 165 -13.22 -21.27 -0.24
CA ALA A 165 -14.60 -21.75 -0.03
C ALA A 165 -15.13 -21.05 1.22
N GLU A 166 -16.22 -20.30 1.11
CA GLU A 166 -17.00 -19.92 2.26
C GLU A 166 -17.37 -21.25 2.93
N GLU A 167 -16.76 -21.54 4.07
CA GLU A 167 -17.30 -22.54 4.97
C GLU A 167 -18.69 -22.02 5.33
N GLU A 168 -19.72 -22.61 4.70
CA GLU A 168 -21.10 -22.50 5.17
C GLU A 168 -21.04 -22.90 6.64
N GLU A 169 -21.24 -21.93 7.52
CA GLU A 169 -21.47 -22.23 8.94
C GLU A 169 -22.58 -23.28 8.97
N PRO A 170 -22.37 -24.43 9.63
CA PRO A 170 -23.41 -25.43 9.72
C PRO A 170 -24.62 -24.78 10.42
N GLU A 171 -25.72 -24.61 9.69
CA GLU A 171 -27.00 -24.29 10.28
C GLU A 171 -27.25 -25.36 11.34
N ILE A 172 -27.17 -24.96 12.60
CA ILE A 172 -27.61 -25.78 13.72
C ILE A 172 -29.12 -25.86 13.57
N LEU A 173 -29.57 -26.91 12.91
CA LEU A 173 -30.96 -27.34 12.95
C LEU A 173 -31.28 -27.63 14.41
N ALA A 174 -31.90 -26.68 15.05
CA ALA A 174 -32.60 -26.92 16.31
C ALA A 174 -33.81 -27.80 16.03
N GLU A 175 -33.60 -29.10 16.12
CA GLU A 175 -34.71 -30.07 16.25
C GLU A 175 -35.41 -29.81 17.57
N GLY A 176 -36.67 -29.38 17.45
CA GLY A 176 -37.55 -29.23 18.58
C GLY A 176 -37.89 -30.58 19.18
N GLU A 177 -37.82 -30.68 20.48
CA GLU A 177 -38.58 -31.64 21.25
C GLU A 177 -39.55 -30.92 22.14
N GLU A 178 -40.84 -31.18 21.83
CA GLU A 178 -42.01 -30.83 22.63
C GLU A 178 -41.95 -31.58 23.94
N GLY A 179 -42.30 -30.92 25.02
CA GLY A 179 -42.50 -31.52 26.35
C GLY A 179 -43.18 -30.53 27.30
N ASP A 180 -44.38 -30.40 27.13
CA ASP A 180 -45.60 -30.34 27.97
C ASP A 180 -45.47 -30.09 29.49
N VAL A 181 -46.40 -29.18 29.94
CA VAL A 181 -47.13 -29.02 31.23
C VAL A 181 -46.38 -28.39 32.42
N SER A 182 -46.79 -27.33 32.98
CA SER A 182 -47.92 -26.89 33.76
C SER A 182 -47.56 -25.69 34.62
N GLU A 183 -48.45 -24.73 34.59
CA GLU A 183 -49.11 -24.01 35.67
C GLU A 183 -48.35 -23.59 36.91
N GLY A 184 -48.45 -22.29 37.19
CA GLY A 184 -48.23 -21.74 38.53
C GLY A 184 -47.89 -20.25 38.50
N GLU A 185 -48.91 -19.47 38.41
CA GLU A 185 -49.34 -18.27 39.12
C GLU A 185 -48.35 -17.41 39.91
N GLU A 186 -48.55 -16.15 39.63
CA GLU A 186 -48.60 -14.92 40.49
C GLU A 186 -47.28 -14.18 40.81
N ALA A 187 -47.31 -13.01 40.30
CA ALA A 187 -47.49 -11.68 40.91
C ALA A 187 -46.25 -10.93 41.41
N SER A 188 -46.29 -9.70 40.97
CA SER A 188 -45.90 -8.42 41.63
C SER A 188 -44.48 -7.99 41.51
N GLU A 189 -44.39 -6.90 40.78
CA GLU A 189 -44.10 -5.52 41.21
C GLU A 189 -42.66 -5.23 41.67
N ASP A 190 -42.15 -4.35 40.94
CA ASP A 190 -41.65 -3.02 41.26
C ASP A 190 -40.12 -2.79 41.27
N GLN A 191 -39.83 -1.76 40.54
CA GLN A 191 -38.94 -0.63 40.80
C GLN A 191 -37.41 -0.77 40.69
N ASP A 192 -36.98 0.04 39.73
CA ASP A 192 -35.99 1.10 39.81
C ASP A 192 -34.54 0.76 40.27
N ASP A 193 -33.69 1.13 39.49
CA ASP A 193 -32.76 2.23 39.67
C ASP A 193 -31.33 1.98 39.11
N ALA A 194 -30.99 2.92 38.30
CA ALA A 194 -29.74 3.66 38.24
C ALA A 194 -28.38 2.91 38.11
N ASN A 195 -27.84 3.06 36.94
CA ASN A 195 -26.61 3.84 36.78
C ASN A 195 -25.41 3.44 37.64
N ASP A 196 -24.43 2.79 37.09
CA ASP A 196 -23.06 3.12 37.48
C ASP A 196 -22.05 2.91 36.32
N CYS A 197 -21.72 4.05 35.77
CA CYS A 197 -20.63 4.24 34.80
C CYS A 197 -19.33 4.34 35.58
N LEU A 198 -18.58 3.26 35.72
CA LEU A 198 -17.26 3.30 36.35
C LEU A 198 -16.22 3.90 35.42
N LEU A 199 -15.94 5.17 35.65
CA LEU A 199 -14.75 5.89 35.21
C LEU A 199 -13.48 5.23 35.80
N TYR A 200 -12.67 4.70 34.91
CA TYR A 200 -11.33 4.27 35.28
C TYR A 200 -10.37 5.45 35.23
N THR A 201 -10.05 6.03 36.37
CA THR A 201 -8.99 7.02 36.51
C THR A 201 -7.67 6.34 36.86
N SER A 202 -6.70 6.50 35.99
CA SER A 202 -5.31 6.08 36.18
C SER A 202 -4.58 7.06 37.13
N PRO A 203 -3.84 6.61 38.13
CA PRO A 203 -3.02 7.51 38.94
C PRO A 203 -1.64 7.74 38.33
N SER A 204 -1.25 8.98 38.22
CA SER A 204 0.09 9.46 37.91
C SER A 204 1.07 9.23 39.05
N PRO A 205 2.30 8.75 38.83
CA PRO A 205 3.33 8.69 39.85
C PRO A 205 4.00 10.06 40.03
N ARG A 206 4.03 10.50 41.27
CA ARG A 206 4.83 11.64 41.77
C ARG A 206 6.24 11.23 42.11
N ASP A 207 7.14 12.13 41.82
CA ASP A 207 8.51 12.32 42.23
C ASP A 207 8.92 11.89 43.65
N HIS A 208 10.11 11.27 43.64
CA HIS A 208 11.14 11.54 44.66
C HIS A 208 12.51 11.35 44.02
#